data_69c10b54c1729834985d6fd98e696b11
#
_entry.id   69c10b54c1729834985d6fd98e696b11
#
_cell.length_a   1.000
_cell.length_b   1.000
_cell.length_c   1.000
_cell.angle_alpha   90.00
_cell.angle_beta   90.00
_cell.angle_gamma   90.00
#
_symmetry.space_group_name_H-M   'P 1'
#
loop_
_entity.id
_entity.type
_entity.pdbx_description
1 polymer ?
#
loop_
_entity_poly.entity_id
_entity_poly.type
_entity_poly.pdbx_seq_one_letter_code
_entity_poly.pdbx_strand_id
1 'polypeptide(L)'
;MERGFRATRRFYYLLFASAVLLVAFVVGAVWLMKKVTGNVRKLEQMTLYTEVESEAVVVRSERLFTESASESHILLEEGAMVSEGDAIAVLFPYSYESQISAICNKEAALYTLLQSLLRTDTGGTLPDEVVGYNRQISAVSKQMRASSNKERDPVEYLKLESQLIRLQEARRDVMVQALSKAPEQITDAVKEIDAMKLSFETESARTITSEFNGYISFYSDMNEENLRDVSQLTVPLIKRILNAPSISMDNENFSYRIVTDRSKFYLAFVMSAKSADRLMPGLTYSMTVKGVKGAYQGRIVTERDTETGVLYVMEVDADVRPLLTTRVVEISVQNNATGLYVPVDYIQYTDGIPYIYAKSTDGTYQKVAVYIAGSDGENAIVSARDSHITLFAGLKVRMPIEEEDENKS
;
A
#
# COMPACT_ATOMS: atom_id res chain seq x y z
N MET A 1 9.60 -93.81 34.40
CA MET A 1 10.86 -93.32 33.75
C MET A 1 10.59 -92.12 32.90
N GLU A 2 10.69 -90.98 33.49
CA GLU A 2 10.60 -89.70 32.71
C GLU A 2 11.97 -89.36 32.17
N ARG A 3 12.12 -89.46 30.86
CA ARG A 3 13.34 -89.00 30.18
C ARG A 3 13.21 -87.48 30.02
N GLY A 4 13.82 -86.72 30.91
CA GLY A 4 13.95 -85.26 30.78
C GLY A 4 14.76 -84.89 29.55
N PHE A 5 14.14 -84.19 28.62
CA PHE A 5 14.77 -83.67 27.40
C PHE A 5 15.79 -82.57 27.79
N ARG A 6 17.09 -82.87 27.78
CA ARG A 6 18.16 -81.94 28.01
C ARG A 6 18.44 -81.20 26.69
N ALA A 7 17.85 -80.01 26.53
CA ALA A 7 18.12 -79.18 25.36
C ALA A 7 19.60 -78.77 25.31
N THR A 8 20.25 -79.08 24.21
CA THR A 8 21.66 -78.73 23.98
C THR A 8 21.77 -77.23 23.68
N ARG A 9 22.90 -76.53 23.97
CA ARG A 9 23.15 -75.14 23.67
C ARG A 9 22.79 -74.80 22.22
N ARG A 10 22.98 -75.67 21.27
CA ARG A 10 22.61 -75.54 19.86
C ARG A 10 21.11 -75.41 19.65
N PHE A 11 20.29 -76.07 20.45
CA PHE A 11 18.85 -75.95 20.40
C PHE A 11 18.35 -74.48 20.80
N TYR A 12 18.95 -73.91 21.84
CA TYR A 12 18.66 -72.58 22.26
C TYR A 12 19.10 -71.54 21.23
N TYR A 13 20.25 -71.76 20.56
CA TYR A 13 20.67 -70.87 19.47
C TYR A 13 19.73 -70.92 18.25
N LEU A 14 19.25 -72.12 17.88
CA LEU A 14 18.26 -72.28 16.80
C LEU A 14 16.92 -71.66 17.16
N LEU A 15 16.48 -71.80 18.41
CA LEU A 15 15.24 -71.25 18.90
C LEU A 15 15.33 -69.69 18.95
N PHE A 16 16.46 -69.16 19.36
CA PHE A 16 16.73 -67.71 19.33
C PHE A 16 16.80 -67.17 17.89
N ALA A 17 17.51 -67.89 17.01
CA ALA A 17 17.59 -67.50 15.59
C ALA A 17 16.20 -67.50 14.90
N SER A 18 15.37 -68.53 15.19
CA SER A 18 14.00 -68.62 14.66
C SER A 18 13.11 -67.51 15.21
N ALA A 19 13.25 -67.15 16.49
CA ALA A 19 12.52 -66.03 17.08
C ALA A 19 12.90 -64.67 16.45
N VAL A 20 14.20 -64.41 16.21
CA VAL A 20 14.71 -63.22 15.54
C VAL A 20 14.21 -63.19 14.11
N LEU A 21 14.20 -64.27 13.35
CA LEU A 21 13.65 -64.31 11.99
C LEU A 21 12.15 -64.07 11.96
N LEU A 22 11.40 -64.61 12.94
CA LEU A 22 9.97 -64.40 13.06
C LEU A 22 9.64 -62.90 13.37
N VAL A 23 10.42 -62.29 14.28
CA VAL A 23 10.30 -60.85 14.58
C VAL A 23 10.63 -60.01 13.33
N ALA A 24 11.73 -60.35 12.63
CA ALA A 24 12.10 -59.64 11.39
C ALA A 24 11.01 -59.77 10.30
N PHE A 25 10.41 -60.96 10.16
CA PHE A 25 9.30 -61.19 9.23
C PHE A 25 8.06 -60.41 9.61
N VAL A 26 7.68 -60.39 10.89
CA VAL A 26 6.53 -59.59 11.38
C VAL A 26 6.78 -58.10 11.17
N VAL A 27 7.97 -57.60 11.51
CA VAL A 27 8.33 -56.19 11.27
C VAL A 27 8.33 -55.86 9.78
N GLY A 28 8.88 -56.75 8.94
CA GLY A 28 8.84 -56.59 7.48
C GLY A 28 7.42 -56.61 6.92
N ALA A 29 6.58 -57.54 7.40
CA ALA A 29 5.18 -57.62 6.98
C ALA A 29 4.37 -56.39 7.44
N VAL A 30 4.57 -55.90 8.66
CA VAL A 30 3.96 -54.67 9.16
C VAL A 30 4.44 -53.44 8.37
N TRP A 31 5.73 -53.41 8.04
CA TRP A 31 6.29 -52.33 7.20
C TRP A 31 5.71 -52.35 5.78
N LEU A 32 5.61 -53.57 5.18
CA LEU A 32 4.97 -53.75 3.87
C LEU A 32 3.49 -53.41 3.90
N MET A 33 2.76 -53.85 4.93
CA MET A 33 1.36 -53.47 5.14
C MET A 33 1.19 -51.94 5.31
N LYS A 34 2.05 -51.31 6.09
CA LYS A 34 2.02 -49.83 6.21
C LYS A 34 2.29 -49.14 4.87
N LYS A 35 3.22 -49.67 4.06
CA LYS A 35 3.51 -49.10 2.73
C LYS A 35 2.34 -49.27 1.75
N VAL A 36 1.56 -50.35 1.85
CA VAL A 36 0.44 -50.69 0.95
C VAL A 36 -0.89 -50.13 1.47
N THR A 37 -1.14 -50.17 2.79
CA THR A 37 -2.41 -49.73 3.40
C THR A 37 -2.36 -48.35 4.08
N GLY A 38 -1.16 -47.88 4.44
CA GLY A 38 -0.96 -46.60 5.11
C GLY A 38 -1.31 -45.37 4.27
N ASN A 39 -1.49 -45.56 2.96
CA ASN A 39 -1.80 -44.49 1.99
C ASN A 39 -3.29 -44.34 1.71
N VAL A 40 -4.17 -44.98 2.49
CA VAL A 40 -5.62 -44.90 2.33
C VAL A 40 -6.27 -44.33 3.58
N ARG A 41 -7.03 -43.28 3.44
CA ARG A 41 -7.85 -42.66 4.49
C ARG A 41 -9.32 -42.60 4.07
N LYS A 42 -10.20 -42.39 5.04
CA LYS A 42 -11.60 -42.07 4.79
C LYS A 42 -11.78 -40.58 4.93
N LEU A 43 -12.59 -39.99 4.05
CA LEU A 43 -13.06 -38.59 4.22
C LEU A 43 -13.94 -38.52 5.47
N GLU A 44 -13.70 -37.55 6.31
CA GLU A 44 -14.48 -37.26 7.51
C GLU A 44 -14.89 -35.79 7.49
N GLN A 45 -15.97 -35.44 8.20
CA GLN A 45 -16.36 -34.05 8.35
C GLN A 45 -15.52 -33.39 9.45
N MET A 46 -15.02 -32.19 9.13
CA MET A 46 -14.25 -31.38 10.06
C MET A 46 -14.53 -29.89 9.84
N THR A 47 -14.34 -29.09 10.88
CA THR A 47 -14.23 -27.64 10.77
C THR A 47 -12.77 -27.27 11.00
N LEU A 48 -12.17 -26.62 10.02
CA LEU A 48 -10.83 -26.06 10.12
C LEU A 48 -10.93 -24.58 10.45
N TYR A 49 -10.12 -24.15 11.39
CA TYR A 49 -9.93 -22.74 11.72
C TYR A 49 -8.46 -22.39 11.56
N THR A 50 -8.20 -21.42 10.72
CA THR A 50 -6.85 -20.89 10.50
C THR A 50 -6.83 -19.43 10.85
N GLU A 51 -5.88 -19.02 11.68
CA GLU A 51 -5.61 -17.64 12.01
C GLU A 51 -4.11 -17.39 11.93
N VAL A 52 -3.75 -16.32 11.21
CA VAL A 52 -2.37 -15.91 10.99
C VAL A 52 -2.28 -14.42 11.20
N GLU A 53 -1.42 -14.01 12.13
CA GLU A 53 -1.07 -12.60 12.32
C GLU A 53 0.29 -12.32 11.68
N SER A 54 0.40 -11.19 10.98
CA SER A 54 1.64 -10.75 10.34
C SER A 54 1.66 -9.24 10.15
N GLU A 55 2.86 -8.69 10.01
CA GLU A 55 3.03 -7.38 9.39
C GLU A 55 3.06 -7.54 7.87
N ALA A 56 2.41 -6.63 7.17
CA ALA A 56 2.30 -6.64 5.71
C ALA A 56 2.64 -5.28 5.11
N VAL A 57 3.26 -5.32 3.93
CA VAL A 57 3.51 -4.14 3.10
C VAL A 57 2.31 -3.93 2.18
N VAL A 58 1.73 -2.74 2.21
CA VAL A 58 0.64 -2.33 1.32
C VAL A 58 1.24 -1.98 -0.04
N VAL A 59 0.84 -2.71 -1.07
CA VAL A 59 1.28 -2.53 -2.46
C VAL A 59 0.08 -2.03 -3.27
N ARG A 60 0.25 -0.88 -3.89
CA ARG A 60 -0.80 -0.16 -4.64
C ARG A 60 -0.33 0.13 -6.05
N SER A 61 -1.27 0.29 -6.97
CA SER A 61 -1.00 0.84 -8.29
C SER A 61 -0.86 2.36 -8.15
N GLU A 62 0.36 2.84 -7.95
CA GLU A 62 0.65 4.25 -7.67
C GLU A 62 1.82 4.76 -8.50
N ARG A 63 1.84 6.09 -8.72
CA ARG A 63 2.93 6.79 -9.40
C ARG A 63 3.37 7.97 -8.55
N LEU A 64 4.66 8.06 -8.30
CA LEU A 64 5.29 9.18 -7.60
C LEU A 64 5.73 10.24 -8.62
N PHE A 65 5.49 11.49 -8.28
CA PHE A 65 5.92 12.67 -8.99
C PHE A 65 6.72 13.53 -8.04
N THR A 66 7.83 14.07 -8.51
CA THR A 66 8.70 14.95 -7.73
C THR A 66 9.03 16.17 -8.58
N GLU A 67 8.74 17.36 -8.03
CA GLU A 67 8.90 18.63 -8.68
C GLU A 67 9.82 19.53 -7.86
N SER A 68 10.77 20.17 -8.52
CA SER A 68 11.61 21.15 -7.85
C SER A 68 10.88 22.46 -7.66
N ALA A 69 10.75 22.90 -6.42
CA ALA A 69 10.14 24.17 -6.07
C ALA A 69 10.71 24.68 -4.75
N SER A 70 10.86 25.99 -4.61
CA SER A 70 11.24 26.61 -3.35
C SER A 70 10.06 26.75 -2.40
N GLU A 71 8.86 26.85 -2.95
CA GLU A 71 7.60 26.95 -2.20
C GLU A 71 6.47 26.30 -2.99
N SER A 72 5.54 25.65 -2.31
CA SER A 72 4.38 25.01 -2.91
C SER A 72 3.11 25.35 -2.14
N HIS A 73 2.04 25.64 -2.88
CA HIS A 73 0.69 25.79 -2.33
C HIS A 73 -0.18 24.63 -2.82
N ILE A 74 -0.50 23.73 -1.92
CA ILE A 74 -1.35 22.56 -2.19
C ILE A 74 -2.81 23.06 -2.30
N LEU A 75 -3.50 22.63 -3.35
CA LEU A 75 -4.88 23.01 -3.63
C LEU A 75 -5.90 21.95 -3.23
N LEU A 76 -5.45 20.75 -2.91
CA LEU A 76 -6.28 19.58 -2.63
C LEU A 76 -5.97 19.01 -1.25
N GLU A 77 -6.96 18.36 -0.66
CA GLU A 77 -6.77 17.60 0.58
C GLU A 77 -6.11 16.23 0.32
N GLU A 78 -5.43 15.71 1.33
CA GLU A 78 -4.90 14.33 1.31
C GLU A 78 -6.04 13.32 1.07
N GLY A 79 -5.84 12.40 0.13
CA GLY A 79 -6.84 11.40 -0.25
C GLY A 79 -7.98 11.92 -1.12
N ALA A 80 -7.91 13.16 -1.61
CA ALA A 80 -8.88 13.68 -2.56
C ALA A 80 -8.88 12.86 -3.86
N MET A 81 -10.04 12.70 -4.45
CA MET A 81 -10.19 12.13 -5.78
C MET A 81 -9.83 13.18 -6.82
N VAL A 82 -8.94 12.82 -7.75
CA VAL A 82 -8.54 13.70 -8.86
C VAL A 82 -8.84 13.04 -10.20
N SER A 83 -9.13 13.89 -11.18
CA SER A 83 -9.23 13.53 -12.59
C SER A 83 -8.04 14.12 -13.35
N GLU A 84 -7.73 13.54 -14.51
CA GLU A 84 -6.73 14.11 -15.41
C GLU A 84 -7.06 15.59 -15.73
N GLY A 85 -6.07 16.46 -15.55
CA GLY A 85 -6.19 17.90 -15.73
C GLY A 85 -6.57 18.70 -14.48
N ASP A 86 -7.00 18.06 -13.39
CA ASP A 86 -7.31 18.76 -12.14
C ASP A 86 -6.06 19.40 -11.54
N ALA A 87 -6.17 20.64 -11.07
CA ALA A 87 -5.08 21.35 -10.43
C ALA A 87 -4.78 20.78 -9.04
N ILE A 88 -3.52 20.39 -8.82
CA ILE A 88 -3.03 19.77 -7.58
C ILE A 88 -2.38 20.81 -6.68
N ALA A 89 -1.46 21.60 -7.25
CA ALA A 89 -0.67 22.57 -6.51
C ALA A 89 -0.20 23.70 -7.40
N VAL A 90 0.17 24.81 -6.78
CA VAL A 90 0.90 25.91 -7.42
C VAL A 90 2.31 25.92 -6.85
N LEU A 91 3.31 25.80 -7.72
CA LEU A 91 4.72 25.79 -7.38
C LEU A 91 5.37 27.13 -7.71
N PHE A 92 6.24 27.59 -6.83
CA PHE A 92 7.01 28.81 -6.99
C PHE A 92 8.51 28.49 -6.98
N PRO A 93 9.30 29.08 -7.92
CA PRO A 93 10.74 28.88 -8.00
C PRO A 93 11.50 29.57 -6.86
N TYR A 94 10.85 30.52 -6.16
CA TYR A 94 11.41 31.29 -5.05
C TYR A 94 10.48 31.25 -3.84
N SER A 95 11.00 31.72 -2.68
CA SER A 95 10.16 32.01 -1.53
C SER A 95 9.19 33.14 -1.85
N TYR A 96 8.00 32.78 -2.26
CA TYR A 96 6.91 33.66 -2.67
C TYR A 96 6.56 34.67 -1.58
N GLU A 97 6.40 34.20 -0.33
CA GLU A 97 6.11 35.07 0.83
C GLU A 97 7.21 36.12 1.05
N SER A 98 8.48 35.72 0.85
CA SER A 98 9.62 36.61 0.98
C SER A 98 9.59 37.75 -0.08
N GLN A 99 9.30 37.42 -1.33
CA GLN A 99 9.25 38.40 -2.41
C GLN A 99 8.05 39.35 -2.27
N ILE A 100 6.86 38.84 -1.97
CA ILE A 100 5.67 39.66 -1.69
C ILE A 100 5.94 40.60 -0.50
N SER A 101 6.52 40.09 0.56
CA SER A 101 6.89 40.90 1.73
C SER A 101 7.88 41.99 1.36
N ALA A 102 8.88 41.71 0.52
CA ALA A 102 9.83 42.70 0.05
C ALA A 102 9.16 43.80 -0.79
N ILE A 103 8.28 43.43 -1.72
CA ILE A 103 7.48 44.40 -2.52
C ILE A 103 6.59 45.26 -1.60
N CYS A 104 5.86 44.64 -0.69
CA CYS A 104 4.97 45.38 0.23
C CYS A 104 5.74 46.31 1.15
N ASN A 105 6.92 45.95 1.62
CA ASN A 105 7.77 46.79 2.46
C ASN A 105 8.33 47.97 1.68
N LYS A 106 8.74 47.80 0.41
CA LYS A 106 9.17 48.89 -0.46
C LYS A 106 8.04 49.87 -0.80
N GLU A 107 6.84 49.33 -1.12
CA GLU A 107 5.65 50.15 -1.33
C GLU A 107 5.26 50.96 -0.07
N ALA A 108 5.39 50.38 1.12
CA ALA A 108 5.14 51.09 2.38
C ALA A 108 6.16 52.19 2.63
N ALA A 109 7.44 51.94 2.37
CA ALA A 109 8.50 52.98 2.47
C ALA A 109 8.28 54.14 1.46
N LEU A 110 7.97 53.80 0.21
CA LEU A 110 7.67 54.75 -0.84
C LEU A 110 6.42 55.60 -0.50
N TYR A 111 5.37 54.95 0.04
CA TYR A 111 4.16 55.66 0.50
C TYR A 111 4.51 56.70 1.57
N THR A 112 5.34 56.37 2.54
CA THR A 112 5.75 57.31 3.60
C THR A 112 6.51 58.52 3.01
N LEU A 113 7.40 58.28 2.06
CA LEU A 113 8.15 59.31 1.38
C LEU A 113 7.22 60.23 0.54
N LEU A 114 6.34 59.62 -0.27
CA LEU A 114 5.33 60.36 -1.07
C LEU A 114 4.41 61.19 -0.17
N GLN A 115 3.97 60.66 0.96
CA GLN A 115 3.14 61.38 1.92
C GLN A 115 3.87 62.64 2.48
N SER A 116 5.16 62.53 2.76
CA SER A 116 5.96 63.68 3.26
C SER A 116 6.12 64.76 2.18
N LEU A 117 6.37 64.35 0.94
CA LEU A 117 6.51 65.28 -0.19
C LEU A 117 5.22 66.00 -0.52
N LEU A 118 4.10 65.28 -0.59
CA LEU A 118 2.78 65.85 -0.85
C LEU A 118 2.36 66.85 0.24
N ARG A 119 2.66 66.56 1.52
CA ARG A 119 2.41 67.52 2.62
C ARG A 119 3.15 68.84 2.44
N THR A 120 4.35 68.77 1.87
CA THR A 120 5.15 69.99 1.59
C THR A 120 4.65 70.72 0.34
N ASP A 121 4.26 70.00 -0.69
CA ASP A 121 3.86 70.55 -2.00
C ASP A 121 2.41 71.06 -2.02
N THR A 122 1.49 70.35 -1.30
CA THR A 122 0.03 70.67 -1.34
C THR A 122 -0.50 71.31 -0.05
N GLY A 123 0.35 71.68 0.89
CA GLY A 123 -0.10 72.27 2.17
C GLY A 123 -0.76 71.22 3.13
N GLY A 124 -0.55 69.92 2.93
CA GLY A 124 -0.92 68.88 3.89
C GLY A 124 -2.17 68.07 3.53
N THR A 125 -2.85 68.37 2.41
CA THR A 125 -4.06 67.62 2.01
C THR A 125 -3.68 66.48 1.08
N LEU A 126 -4.06 65.25 1.42
CA LEU A 126 -3.96 64.10 0.52
C LEU A 126 -5.16 64.07 -0.43
N PRO A 127 -5.01 63.62 -1.67
CA PRO A 127 -6.14 63.39 -2.56
C PRO A 127 -7.17 62.43 -1.94
N ASP A 128 -8.45 62.69 -2.14
CA ASP A 128 -9.55 61.87 -1.60
C ASP A 128 -9.46 60.41 -2.05
N GLU A 129 -8.96 60.14 -3.25
CA GLU A 129 -8.74 58.84 -3.80
C GLU A 129 -7.70 58.04 -2.97
N VAL A 130 -6.64 58.70 -2.50
CA VAL A 130 -5.63 58.07 -1.62
C VAL A 130 -6.23 57.64 -0.29
N VAL A 131 -7.16 58.42 0.26
CA VAL A 131 -7.92 58.06 1.46
C VAL A 131 -8.79 56.83 1.21
N GLY A 132 -9.40 56.75 0.03
CA GLY A 132 -10.15 55.55 -0.42
C GLY A 132 -9.29 54.29 -0.49
N TYR A 133 -8.13 54.36 -1.15
CA TYR A 133 -7.20 53.24 -1.23
C TYR A 133 -6.66 52.82 0.15
N ASN A 134 -6.36 53.74 1.04
CA ASN A 134 -5.92 53.38 2.40
C ASN A 134 -6.97 52.59 3.18
N ARG A 135 -8.26 52.88 3.02
CA ARG A 135 -9.35 52.11 3.62
C ARG A 135 -9.40 50.68 3.04
N GLN A 136 -9.30 50.54 1.72
CA GLN A 136 -9.33 49.24 1.05
C GLN A 136 -8.10 48.40 1.42
N ILE A 137 -6.90 48.97 1.41
CA ILE A 137 -5.66 48.31 1.85
C ILE A 137 -5.78 47.81 3.28
N SER A 138 -6.32 48.64 4.19
CA SER A 138 -6.55 48.27 5.58
C SER A 138 -7.54 47.08 5.71
N ALA A 139 -8.62 47.08 4.89
CA ALA A 139 -9.60 46.01 4.88
C ALA A 139 -9.00 44.69 4.40
N VAL A 140 -8.26 44.70 3.28
CA VAL A 140 -7.57 43.49 2.75
C VAL A 140 -6.55 43.00 3.73
N SER A 141 -5.72 43.87 4.30
CA SER A 141 -4.71 43.46 5.30
C SER A 141 -5.33 42.86 6.56
N LYS A 142 -6.54 43.32 6.95
CA LYS A 142 -7.28 42.71 8.06
C LYS A 142 -7.81 41.34 7.71
N GLN A 143 -8.31 41.14 6.49
CA GLN A 143 -8.73 39.80 6.00
C GLN A 143 -7.56 38.83 5.95
N MET A 144 -6.41 39.24 5.42
CA MET A 144 -5.20 38.42 5.39
C MET A 144 -4.76 37.97 6.80
N ARG A 145 -4.77 38.90 7.78
CA ARG A 145 -4.45 38.54 9.17
C ARG A 145 -5.47 37.59 9.80
N ALA A 146 -6.75 37.72 9.48
CA ALA A 146 -7.80 36.84 9.97
C ALA A 146 -7.67 35.43 9.38
N SER A 147 -7.23 35.30 8.12
CA SER A 147 -6.96 34.04 7.44
C SER A 147 -5.67 33.35 7.96
N SER A 148 -4.72 34.10 8.53
CA SER A 148 -3.45 33.52 9.01
C SER A 148 -3.58 32.62 10.25
N ASN A 149 -4.69 32.69 10.97
CA ASN A 149 -4.96 31.92 12.20
C ASN A 149 -5.84 30.69 12.01
N LYS A 150 -6.27 30.38 10.79
CA LYS A 150 -7.04 29.18 10.42
C LYS A 150 -6.30 28.45 9.30
N GLU A 151 -6.65 27.19 9.06
CA GLU A 151 -6.25 26.49 7.83
C GLU A 151 -6.45 27.43 6.64
N ARG A 152 -5.34 27.92 6.08
CA ARG A 152 -5.35 28.88 4.98
C ARG A 152 -5.92 28.19 3.75
N ASP A 153 -6.95 28.75 3.14
CA ASP A 153 -7.21 28.47 1.73
C ASP A 153 -6.13 29.22 0.89
N PRO A 154 -5.18 28.48 0.28
CA PRO A 154 -4.07 29.11 -0.45
C PRO A 154 -4.55 29.98 -1.60
N VAL A 155 -5.64 29.60 -2.26
CA VAL A 155 -6.21 30.32 -3.41
C VAL A 155 -6.80 31.66 -2.98
N GLU A 156 -7.53 31.65 -1.85
CA GLU A 156 -8.10 32.90 -1.29
C GLU A 156 -6.98 33.84 -0.82
N TYR A 157 -5.95 33.29 -0.17
CA TYR A 157 -4.80 34.08 0.30
C TYR A 157 -4.06 34.74 -0.87
N LEU A 158 -3.76 34.01 -1.95
CA LEU A 158 -3.15 34.53 -3.16
C LEU A 158 -3.97 35.65 -3.82
N LYS A 159 -5.30 35.51 -3.82
CA LYS A 159 -6.21 36.58 -4.31
C LYS A 159 -6.10 37.84 -3.47
N LEU A 160 -6.07 37.73 -2.15
CA LEU A 160 -5.92 38.85 -1.23
C LEU A 160 -4.56 39.52 -1.39
N GLU A 161 -3.46 38.77 -1.55
CA GLU A 161 -2.13 39.32 -1.83
C GLU A 161 -2.07 40.09 -3.15
N SER A 162 -2.59 39.50 -4.23
CA SER A 162 -2.67 40.17 -5.53
C SER A 162 -3.51 41.44 -5.46
N GLN A 163 -4.61 41.42 -4.70
CA GLN A 163 -5.46 42.61 -4.49
C GLN A 163 -4.71 43.68 -3.69
N LEU A 164 -3.96 43.31 -2.67
CA LEU A 164 -3.15 44.23 -1.86
C LEU A 164 -2.12 44.96 -2.72
N ILE A 165 -1.36 44.22 -3.54
CA ILE A 165 -0.36 44.81 -4.45
C ILE A 165 -0.99 45.79 -5.41
N ARG A 166 -2.10 45.42 -6.06
CA ARG A 166 -2.81 46.31 -6.99
C ARG A 166 -3.32 47.60 -6.32
N LEU A 167 -3.83 47.50 -5.10
CA LEU A 167 -4.31 48.68 -4.36
C LEU A 167 -3.16 49.59 -3.94
N GLN A 168 -2.01 49.03 -3.54
CA GLN A 168 -0.82 49.79 -3.21
C GLN A 168 -0.28 50.53 -4.44
N GLU A 169 -0.24 49.87 -5.60
CA GLU A 169 0.16 50.45 -6.88
C GLU A 169 -0.75 51.59 -7.29
N ALA A 170 -2.07 51.35 -7.33
CA ALA A 170 -3.04 52.42 -7.69
C ALA A 170 -2.92 53.64 -6.75
N ARG A 171 -2.75 53.40 -5.44
CA ARG A 171 -2.48 54.47 -4.47
C ARG A 171 -1.21 55.26 -4.79
N ARG A 172 -0.10 54.55 -5.07
CA ARG A 172 1.20 55.10 -5.45
C ARG A 172 1.06 56.04 -6.67
N ASP A 173 0.42 55.51 -7.72
CA ASP A 173 0.28 56.24 -8.99
C ASP A 173 -0.49 57.54 -8.84
N VAL A 174 -1.59 57.55 -8.08
CA VAL A 174 -2.32 58.77 -7.75
C VAL A 174 -1.45 59.77 -6.97
N MET A 175 -0.65 59.29 -6.02
CA MET A 175 0.25 60.14 -5.24
C MET A 175 1.38 60.75 -6.09
N VAL A 176 1.97 59.93 -7.00
CA VAL A 176 3.01 60.43 -7.92
C VAL A 176 2.45 61.47 -8.89
N GLN A 177 1.23 61.24 -9.41
CA GLN A 177 0.55 62.19 -10.29
C GLN A 177 0.19 63.53 -9.59
N ALA A 178 -0.08 63.49 -8.29
CA ALA A 178 -0.42 64.65 -7.51
C ALA A 178 0.79 65.55 -7.17
N LEU A 179 2.01 65.08 -7.40
CA LEU A 179 3.22 65.89 -7.23
C LEU A 179 3.43 66.79 -8.43
N SER A 180 3.72 68.11 -8.22
CA SER A 180 4.04 69.05 -9.26
C SER A 180 5.31 68.64 -10.06
N LYS A 181 6.26 67.98 -9.41
CA LYS A 181 7.43 67.40 -10.01
C LYS A 181 7.88 66.22 -9.12
N ALA A 182 7.91 65.02 -9.67
CA ALA A 182 8.42 63.88 -8.97
C ALA A 182 9.97 63.95 -8.85
N PRO A 183 10.55 63.89 -7.65
CA PRO A 183 12.00 63.81 -7.48
C PRO A 183 12.53 62.50 -8.11
N GLU A 184 13.82 62.54 -8.57
CA GLU A 184 14.49 61.38 -9.18
C GLU A 184 14.44 60.15 -8.28
N GLN A 185 14.62 60.32 -6.97
CA GLN A 185 14.51 59.23 -5.97
C GLN A 185 13.16 58.51 -6.00
N ILE A 186 12.06 59.21 -6.24
CA ILE A 186 10.72 58.61 -6.38
C ILE A 186 10.65 57.80 -7.67
N THR A 187 11.15 58.37 -8.77
CA THR A 187 11.14 57.68 -10.06
C THR A 187 11.96 56.42 -10.04
N ASP A 188 13.12 56.43 -9.36
CA ASP A 188 13.97 55.27 -9.23
C ASP A 188 13.39 54.20 -8.30
N ALA A 189 12.78 54.59 -7.17
CA ALA A 189 12.07 53.68 -6.29
C ALA A 189 10.87 53.00 -7.00
N VAL A 190 10.12 53.74 -7.81
CA VAL A 190 9.02 53.17 -8.63
C VAL A 190 9.56 52.16 -9.62
N LYS A 191 10.62 52.50 -10.37
CA LYS A 191 11.25 51.56 -11.33
C LYS A 191 11.75 50.29 -10.64
N GLU A 192 12.33 50.43 -9.46
CA GLU A 192 12.82 49.26 -8.70
C GLU A 192 11.68 48.34 -8.29
N ILE A 193 10.57 48.89 -7.76
CA ILE A 193 9.39 48.14 -7.38
C ILE A 193 8.75 47.48 -8.61
N ASP A 194 8.61 48.21 -9.72
CA ASP A 194 8.04 47.66 -10.95
C ASP A 194 8.93 46.56 -11.56
N ALA A 195 10.25 46.68 -11.47
CA ALA A 195 11.18 45.61 -11.87
C ALA A 195 11.02 44.39 -10.99
N MET A 196 10.85 44.54 -9.68
CA MET A 196 10.58 43.43 -8.77
C MET A 196 9.25 42.76 -9.10
N LYS A 197 8.20 43.49 -9.40
CA LYS A 197 6.90 42.95 -9.81
C LYS A 197 7.00 42.20 -11.15
N LEU A 198 7.69 42.76 -12.13
CA LEU A 198 7.89 42.14 -13.43
C LEU A 198 8.68 40.84 -13.30
N SER A 199 9.72 40.80 -12.48
CA SER A 199 10.49 39.60 -12.16
C SER A 199 9.57 38.54 -11.52
N PHE A 200 8.72 38.96 -10.58
CA PHE A 200 7.76 38.09 -9.93
C PHE A 200 6.71 37.50 -10.90
N GLU A 201 6.20 38.32 -11.86
CA GLU A 201 5.22 37.87 -12.86
C GLU A 201 5.82 36.99 -13.96
N THR A 202 7.09 37.23 -14.36
CA THR A 202 7.76 36.47 -15.43
C THR A 202 8.36 35.15 -14.95
N GLU A 203 8.76 35.06 -13.70
CA GLU A 203 9.27 33.84 -13.10
C GLU A 203 8.15 33.00 -12.48
N SER A 204 7.03 33.04 -13.10
CA SER A 204 5.69 32.70 -12.73
C SER A 204 5.54 31.36 -12.02
N ALA A 205 4.66 31.39 -11.05
CA ALA A 205 3.99 30.23 -10.47
C ALA A 205 3.54 29.24 -11.54
N ARG A 206 3.93 27.98 -11.38
CA ARG A 206 3.54 26.88 -12.25
C ARG A 206 2.47 26.05 -11.58
N THR A 207 1.31 25.95 -12.21
CA THR A 207 0.26 25.03 -11.74
C THR A 207 0.58 23.62 -12.17
N ILE A 208 0.63 22.70 -11.20
CA ILE A 208 0.75 21.26 -11.43
C ILE A 208 -0.66 20.69 -11.54
N THR A 209 -0.87 19.92 -12.60
CA THR A 209 -2.14 19.24 -12.85
C THR A 209 -1.94 17.72 -12.81
N SER A 210 -3.02 17.01 -12.48
CA SER A 210 -3.01 15.57 -12.48
C SER A 210 -2.87 14.98 -13.90
N GLU A 211 -1.96 14.02 -14.07
CA GLU A 211 -1.84 13.26 -15.32
C GLU A 211 -2.73 12.02 -15.35
N PHE A 212 -3.32 11.64 -14.21
CA PHE A 212 -4.08 10.41 -14.05
C PHE A 212 -5.32 10.63 -13.18
N ASN A 213 -6.31 9.77 -13.39
CA ASN A 213 -7.43 9.64 -12.45
C ASN A 213 -7.01 8.79 -11.26
N GLY A 214 -7.36 9.19 -10.03
CA GLY A 214 -7.03 8.41 -8.83
C GLY A 214 -7.25 9.13 -7.53
N TYR A 215 -6.64 8.62 -6.46
CA TYR A 215 -6.52 9.32 -5.18
C TYR A 215 -5.14 9.97 -5.09
N ILE A 216 -5.10 11.24 -4.73
CA ILE A 216 -3.84 11.94 -4.49
C ILE A 216 -3.35 11.68 -3.06
N SER A 217 -2.04 11.59 -2.90
CA SER A 217 -1.37 11.58 -1.59
C SER A 217 -0.07 12.39 -1.67
N PHE A 218 0.19 13.18 -0.64
CA PHE A 218 1.40 14.01 -0.53
C PHE A 218 2.49 13.33 0.30
N TYR A 219 2.26 12.10 0.74
CA TYR A 219 3.22 11.29 1.49
C TYR A 219 3.88 10.26 0.58
N SER A 220 5.20 10.07 0.72
CA SER A 220 5.98 9.05 0.01
C SER A 220 6.93 8.34 0.97
N ASP A 221 7.24 7.08 0.65
CA ASP A 221 8.29 6.30 1.32
C ASP A 221 9.43 5.93 0.35
N MET A 222 9.40 6.50 -0.86
CA MET A 222 10.35 6.25 -1.96
C MET A 222 10.43 4.77 -2.39
N ASN A 223 9.42 3.96 -2.07
CA ASN A 223 9.31 2.56 -2.48
C ASN A 223 8.28 2.35 -3.59
N GLU A 224 7.60 3.38 -4.07
CA GLU A 224 6.54 3.31 -5.07
C GLU A 224 6.99 2.55 -6.34
N GLU A 225 8.18 2.88 -6.86
CA GLU A 225 8.75 2.20 -8.03
C GLU A 225 9.15 0.75 -7.74
N ASN A 226 9.69 0.47 -6.55
CA ASN A 226 10.09 -0.89 -6.16
C ASN A 226 8.88 -1.83 -5.97
N LEU A 227 7.70 -1.28 -5.71
CA LEU A 227 6.47 -2.01 -5.44
C LEU A 227 5.51 -2.02 -6.64
N ARG A 228 5.87 -1.41 -7.75
CA ARG A 228 5.01 -1.25 -8.92
C ARG A 228 4.60 -2.57 -9.57
N ASP A 229 5.50 -3.54 -9.59
CA ASP A 229 5.25 -4.85 -10.19
C ASP A 229 5.22 -5.92 -9.11
N VAL A 230 4.01 -6.40 -8.81
CA VAL A 230 3.76 -7.45 -7.82
C VAL A 230 4.55 -8.73 -8.12
N SER A 231 4.81 -9.03 -9.40
CA SER A 231 5.55 -10.24 -9.81
C SER A 231 7.03 -10.18 -9.44
N GLN A 232 7.57 -8.99 -9.19
CA GLN A 232 8.98 -8.77 -8.85
C GLN A 232 9.24 -8.63 -7.34
N LEU A 233 8.21 -8.73 -6.52
CA LEU A 233 8.38 -8.66 -5.07
C LEU A 233 9.25 -9.82 -4.57
N THR A 234 10.16 -9.52 -3.66
CA THR A 234 11.09 -10.49 -3.06
C THR A 234 11.08 -10.41 -1.53
N VAL A 235 11.42 -11.51 -0.86
CA VAL A 235 11.52 -11.55 0.61
C VAL A 235 12.47 -10.47 1.15
N PRO A 236 13.69 -10.25 0.59
CA PRO A 236 14.57 -9.18 1.06
C PRO A 236 13.98 -7.77 0.91
N LEU A 237 13.26 -7.49 -0.20
CA LEU A 237 12.60 -6.21 -0.42
C LEU A 237 11.53 -5.96 0.64
N ILE A 238 10.63 -6.92 0.86
CA ILE A 238 9.55 -6.78 1.84
C ILE A 238 10.11 -6.63 3.26
N LYS A 239 11.08 -7.46 3.66
CA LYS A 239 11.73 -7.32 4.97
C LYS A 239 12.42 -5.97 5.15
N ARG A 240 13.04 -5.43 4.10
CA ARG A 240 13.64 -4.08 4.15
C ARG A 240 12.59 -3.02 4.42
N ILE A 241 11.43 -3.09 3.75
CA ILE A 241 10.36 -2.11 3.92
C ILE A 241 9.70 -2.24 5.29
N LEU A 242 9.47 -3.45 5.79
CA LEU A 242 8.94 -3.68 7.15
C LEU A 242 9.83 -3.08 8.24
N ASN A 243 11.16 -3.03 8.02
CA ASN A 243 12.13 -2.45 8.95
C ASN A 243 12.48 -0.97 8.64
N ALA A 244 11.88 -0.36 7.61
CA ALA A 244 12.16 1.01 7.23
C ALA A 244 11.40 2.02 8.12
N PRO A 245 11.93 3.25 8.30
CA PRO A 245 11.16 4.32 8.92
C PRO A 245 9.90 4.63 8.08
N SER A 246 8.88 5.10 8.77
CA SER A 246 7.58 5.43 8.19
C SER A 246 7.67 6.51 7.11
N ILE A 247 6.67 6.52 6.26
CA ILE A 247 6.37 7.53 5.24
C ILE A 247 6.56 8.96 5.79
N SER A 248 7.23 9.81 5.03
CA SER A 248 7.42 11.23 5.33
C SER A 248 7.09 12.09 4.11
N MET A 249 6.79 13.36 4.35
CA MET A 249 6.79 14.36 3.28
C MET A 249 8.24 14.70 2.92
N ASP A 250 8.53 14.82 1.63
CA ASP A 250 9.81 15.39 1.18
C ASP A 250 9.82 16.89 1.54
N ASN A 251 10.83 17.31 2.30
CA ASN A 251 10.98 18.71 2.72
C ASN A 251 11.83 19.55 1.74
N GLU A 252 12.49 18.92 0.78
CA GLU A 252 13.38 19.58 -0.16
C GLU A 252 12.70 19.81 -1.53
N ASN A 253 11.74 18.95 -1.88
CA ASN A 253 11.01 19.02 -3.14
C ASN A 253 9.52 18.85 -2.90
N PHE A 254 8.71 19.35 -3.82
CA PHE A 254 7.29 19.05 -3.83
C PHE A 254 7.07 17.66 -4.43
N SER A 255 6.67 16.71 -3.59
CA SER A 255 6.39 15.35 -4.02
C SER A 255 4.94 15.00 -3.77
N TYR A 256 4.32 14.32 -4.74
CA TYR A 256 2.98 13.75 -4.61
C TYR A 256 2.90 12.44 -5.38
N ARG A 257 1.95 11.62 -5.02
CA ARG A 257 1.65 10.38 -5.76
C ARG A 257 0.17 10.28 -6.07
N ILE A 258 -0.14 9.57 -7.14
CA ILE A 258 -1.51 9.27 -7.55
C ILE A 258 -1.69 7.76 -7.51
N VAL A 259 -2.65 7.30 -6.71
CA VAL A 259 -3.09 5.90 -6.65
C VAL A 259 -4.17 5.71 -7.70
N THR A 260 -3.80 5.06 -8.81
CA THR A 260 -4.64 4.93 -10.01
C THR A 260 -5.68 3.84 -9.89
N ASP A 261 -5.37 2.72 -9.22
CA ASP A 261 -6.38 1.71 -8.90
C ASP A 261 -6.95 1.97 -7.50
N ARG A 262 -8.21 2.38 -7.47
CA ARG A 262 -8.92 2.79 -6.25
C ARG A 262 -9.62 1.63 -5.54
N SER A 263 -9.86 0.55 -6.26
CA SER A 263 -10.70 -0.58 -5.84
C SER A 263 -9.90 -1.83 -5.53
N LYS A 264 -8.59 -1.80 -5.73
CA LYS A 264 -7.72 -2.96 -5.54
C LYS A 264 -6.38 -2.54 -4.96
N PHE A 265 -5.88 -3.35 -4.03
CA PHE A 265 -4.53 -3.28 -3.52
C PHE A 265 -4.02 -4.69 -3.17
N TYR A 266 -2.74 -4.79 -2.89
CA TYR A 266 -2.13 -6.04 -2.46
C TYR A 266 -1.48 -5.88 -1.09
N LEU A 267 -1.42 -6.97 -0.35
CA LEU A 267 -0.68 -7.08 0.90
C LEU A 267 0.41 -8.12 0.72
N ALA A 268 1.66 -7.68 0.83
CA ALA A 268 2.83 -8.56 0.75
C ALA A 268 3.42 -8.76 2.15
N PHE A 269 3.50 -10.01 2.60
CA PHE A 269 4.00 -10.36 3.92
C PHE A 269 4.86 -11.62 3.89
N VAL A 270 5.73 -11.77 4.88
CA VAL A 270 6.69 -12.88 4.96
C VAL A 270 6.43 -13.68 6.22
N MET A 271 6.20 -14.97 6.02
CA MET A 271 5.99 -15.93 7.12
C MET A 271 7.19 -16.84 7.30
N SER A 272 7.35 -17.40 8.51
CA SER A 272 8.28 -18.50 8.73
C SER A 272 7.75 -19.77 8.02
N ALA A 273 8.64 -20.68 7.62
CA ALA A 273 8.25 -21.93 6.97
C ALA A 273 7.21 -22.73 7.80
N LYS A 274 7.33 -22.74 9.14
CA LYS A 274 6.37 -23.42 10.02
C LYS A 274 4.96 -22.84 10.01
N SER A 275 4.82 -21.56 9.68
CA SER A 275 3.53 -20.85 9.66
C SER A 275 2.96 -20.74 8.25
N ALA A 276 3.82 -20.88 7.23
CA ALA A 276 3.48 -20.74 5.83
C ALA A 276 2.44 -21.77 5.35
N ASP A 277 2.57 -23.02 5.81
CA ASP A 277 1.67 -24.11 5.42
C ASP A 277 0.19 -23.85 5.77
N ARG A 278 -0.11 -22.83 6.57
CA ARG A 278 -1.48 -22.48 6.95
C ARG A 278 -2.26 -21.69 5.90
N LEU A 279 -1.56 -21.13 4.91
CA LEU A 279 -2.19 -20.38 3.83
C LEU A 279 -1.93 -21.08 2.51
N MET A 280 -2.96 -21.22 1.69
CA MET A 280 -2.87 -21.88 0.39
C MET A 280 -3.13 -20.88 -0.74
N PRO A 281 -2.32 -20.92 -1.80
CA PRO A 281 -2.56 -20.12 -3.00
C PRO A 281 -3.95 -20.37 -3.61
N GLY A 282 -4.57 -19.32 -4.11
CA GLY A 282 -5.89 -19.38 -4.75
C GLY A 282 -7.08 -19.36 -3.79
N LEU A 283 -6.87 -19.56 -2.47
CA LEU A 283 -7.95 -19.44 -1.48
C LEU A 283 -8.21 -17.97 -1.11
N THR A 284 -9.47 -17.71 -0.78
CA THR A 284 -9.92 -16.43 -0.23
C THR A 284 -10.05 -16.55 1.28
N TYR A 285 -9.52 -15.57 1.97
CA TYR A 285 -9.47 -15.47 3.43
C TYR A 285 -10.17 -14.21 3.89
N SER A 286 -10.82 -14.27 5.05
CA SER A 286 -11.25 -13.06 5.75
C SER A 286 -10.04 -12.42 6.41
N MET A 287 -9.88 -11.11 6.29
CA MET A 287 -8.74 -10.39 6.83
C MET A 287 -9.18 -9.11 7.51
N THR A 288 -8.53 -8.78 8.62
CA THR A 288 -8.65 -7.48 9.28
C THR A 288 -7.30 -6.77 9.26
N VAL A 289 -7.37 -5.44 9.20
CA VAL A 289 -6.20 -4.56 9.29
C VAL A 289 -6.32 -3.76 10.58
N LYS A 290 -5.30 -3.79 11.40
CA LYS A 290 -5.28 -3.05 12.67
C LYS A 290 -5.44 -1.56 12.43
N GLY A 291 -6.39 -0.94 13.15
CA GLY A 291 -6.69 0.49 13.01
C GLY A 291 -7.67 0.82 11.88
N VAL A 292 -8.01 -0.12 11.01
CA VAL A 292 -9.01 0.06 9.95
C VAL A 292 -10.30 -0.69 10.31
N LYS A 293 -11.45 -0.05 10.18
CA LYS A 293 -12.74 -0.67 10.49
C LYS A 293 -13.17 -1.64 9.39
N GLY A 294 -13.70 -2.80 9.82
CA GLY A 294 -14.26 -3.81 8.92
C GLY A 294 -13.28 -4.95 8.62
N ALA A 295 -13.82 -5.96 7.97
CA ALA A 295 -13.05 -7.09 7.45
C ALA A 295 -13.04 -7.03 5.92
N TYR A 296 -11.93 -7.41 5.34
CA TYR A 296 -11.73 -7.53 3.91
C TYR A 296 -11.76 -9.00 3.49
N GLN A 297 -12.03 -9.25 2.22
CA GLN A 297 -11.80 -10.54 1.59
C GLN A 297 -10.53 -10.44 0.76
N GLY A 298 -9.54 -11.29 1.05
CA GLY A 298 -8.27 -11.30 0.34
C GLY A 298 -7.97 -12.68 -0.22
N ARG A 299 -7.47 -12.75 -1.46
CA ARG A 299 -7.09 -13.97 -2.13
C ARG A 299 -5.57 -14.07 -2.25
N ILE A 300 -4.98 -15.17 -1.82
CA ILE A 300 -3.54 -15.41 -2.03
C ILE A 300 -3.30 -15.65 -3.53
N VAL A 301 -2.56 -14.75 -4.15
CA VAL A 301 -2.23 -14.79 -5.60
C VAL A 301 -0.81 -15.21 -5.87
N THR A 302 0.07 -15.07 -4.88
CA THR A 302 1.47 -15.49 -4.99
C THR A 302 1.93 -16.12 -3.69
N GLU A 303 2.60 -17.27 -3.82
CA GLU A 303 3.41 -17.89 -2.79
C GLU A 303 4.80 -18.11 -3.37
N ARG A 304 5.83 -17.69 -2.64
CA ARG A 304 7.22 -17.89 -3.06
C ARG A 304 8.06 -18.31 -1.86
N ASP A 305 8.44 -19.57 -1.87
CA ASP A 305 9.32 -20.15 -0.86
C ASP A 305 10.77 -19.72 -1.09
N THR A 306 11.47 -19.39 -0.01
CA THR A 306 12.89 -19.05 0.01
C THR A 306 13.53 -19.58 1.29
N GLU A 307 14.86 -19.67 1.32
CA GLU A 307 15.62 -20.07 2.52
C GLU A 307 15.33 -19.21 3.76
N THR A 308 14.88 -17.97 3.57
CA THR A 308 14.67 -16.98 4.64
C THR A 308 13.21 -16.78 5.02
N GLY A 309 12.27 -17.53 4.42
CA GLY A 309 10.84 -17.47 4.68
C GLY A 309 10.01 -17.54 3.41
N VAL A 310 8.71 -17.64 3.57
CA VAL A 310 7.75 -17.71 2.48
C VAL A 310 7.10 -16.35 2.28
N LEU A 311 7.20 -15.80 1.08
CA LEU A 311 6.52 -14.57 0.68
C LEU A 311 5.12 -14.91 0.18
N TYR A 312 4.13 -14.31 0.82
CA TYR A 312 2.75 -14.29 0.35
C TYR A 312 2.39 -12.92 -0.21
N VAL A 313 1.62 -12.93 -1.30
CA VAL A 313 0.95 -11.74 -1.82
C VAL A 313 -0.54 -12.02 -1.87
N MET A 314 -1.29 -11.21 -1.14
CA MET A 314 -2.74 -11.27 -1.05
C MET A 314 -3.34 -10.12 -1.86
N GLU A 315 -4.20 -10.43 -2.82
CA GLU A 315 -5.02 -9.47 -3.57
C GLU A 315 -6.28 -9.15 -2.77
N VAL A 316 -6.59 -7.87 -2.65
CA VAL A 316 -7.75 -7.38 -1.90
C VAL A 316 -8.54 -6.43 -2.80
N ASP A 317 -9.80 -6.79 -3.09
CA ASP A 317 -10.73 -5.95 -3.84
C ASP A 317 -11.51 -5.07 -2.85
N ALA A 318 -11.00 -3.88 -2.60
CA ALA A 318 -11.61 -2.90 -1.69
C ALA A 318 -11.06 -1.49 -1.92
N ASP A 319 -11.77 -0.48 -1.39
CA ASP A 319 -11.31 0.91 -1.43
C ASP A 319 -9.96 1.07 -0.69
N VAL A 320 -8.99 1.60 -1.38
CA VAL A 320 -7.63 1.78 -0.89
C VAL A 320 -7.45 3.01 0.03
N ARG A 321 -8.43 3.92 0.06
CA ARG A 321 -8.33 5.20 0.82
C ARG A 321 -7.91 5.05 2.27
N PRO A 322 -8.43 4.08 3.06
CA PRO A 322 -8.02 3.93 4.45
C PRO A 322 -6.54 3.63 4.65
N LEU A 323 -5.85 3.23 3.58
CA LEU A 323 -4.46 2.81 3.59
C LEU A 323 -3.54 3.74 2.80
N LEU A 324 -4.01 4.92 2.36
CA LEU A 324 -3.21 5.83 1.52
C LEU A 324 -1.92 6.29 2.20
N THR A 325 -2.00 6.67 3.47
CA THR A 325 -0.86 7.22 4.22
C THR A 325 -0.04 6.16 4.96
N THR A 326 -0.36 4.87 4.76
CA THR A 326 0.28 3.78 5.48
C THR A 326 0.94 2.81 4.49
N ARG A 327 2.20 2.44 4.73
CA ARG A 327 2.91 1.43 3.94
C ARG A 327 2.96 0.08 4.64
N VAL A 328 3.10 0.07 5.94
CA VAL A 328 3.18 -1.15 6.76
C VAL A 328 1.96 -1.21 7.66
N VAL A 329 1.30 -2.36 7.69
CA VAL A 329 0.10 -2.63 8.48
C VAL A 329 0.23 -3.97 9.20
N GLU A 330 -0.37 -4.06 10.38
CA GLU A 330 -0.58 -5.35 11.05
C GLU A 330 -1.90 -5.96 10.54
N ILE A 331 -1.84 -7.22 10.11
CA ILE A 331 -3.00 -7.96 9.58
C ILE A 331 -3.26 -9.21 10.41
N SER A 332 -4.54 -9.58 10.53
CA SER A 332 -4.98 -10.91 10.97
C SER A 332 -5.78 -11.54 9.83
N VAL A 333 -5.30 -12.68 9.34
CA VAL A 333 -5.88 -13.45 8.25
C VAL A 333 -6.56 -14.68 8.82
N GLN A 334 -7.84 -14.87 8.53
CA GLN A 334 -8.65 -15.93 9.11
C GLN A 334 -9.41 -16.71 8.04
N ASN A 335 -9.51 -18.02 8.23
CA ASN A 335 -10.41 -18.88 7.48
C ASN A 335 -11.12 -19.84 8.41
N ASN A 336 -12.41 -20.04 8.18
CA ASN A 336 -13.24 -21.02 8.88
C ASN A 336 -14.02 -21.82 7.85
N ALA A 337 -13.59 -23.04 7.58
CA ALA A 337 -14.18 -23.92 6.60
C ALA A 337 -14.68 -25.22 7.24
N THR A 338 -15.92 -25.59 6.97
CA THR A 338 -16.50 -26.85 7.43
C THR A 338 -16.84 -27.72 6.22
N GLY A 339 -16.44 -28.98 6.26
CA GLY A 339 -16.72 -29.93 5.18
C GLY A 339 -15.94 -31.23 5.30
N LEU A 340 -15.79 -31.93 4.17
CA LEU A 340 -14.99 -33.15 4.09
C LEU A 340 -13.51 -32.77 4.07
N TYR A 341 -12.74 -33.30 5.01
CA TYR A 341 -11.31 -33.01 5.06
C TYR A 341 -10.47 -34.15 4.51
N VAL A 342 -9.31 -33.78 4.00
CA VAL A 342 -8.24 -34.68 3.58
C VAL A 342 -6.89 -34.08 3.95
N PRO A 343 -5.87 -34.87 4.34
CA PRO A 343 -4.52 -34.35 4.52
C PRO A 343 -4.00 -33.71 3.22
N VAL A 344 -3.25 -32.61 3.34
CA VAL A 344 -2.72 -31.87 2.18
C VAL A 344 -1.88 -32.76 1.28
N ASP A 345 -1.13 -33.72 1.83
CA ASP A 345 -0.33 -34.71 1.08
C ASP A 345 -1.16 -35.59 0.12
N TYR A 346 -2.49 -35.63 0.28
CA TYR A 346 -3.38 -36.40 -0.61
C TYR A 346 -3.85 -35.59 -1.81
N ILE A 347 -3.51 -34.30 -1.86
CA ILE A 347 -3.91 -33.39 -2.93
C ILE A 347 -2.74 -33.24 -3.90
N GLN A 348 -2.99 -33.48 -5.17
CA GLN A 348 -2.07 -33.17 -6.26
C GLN A 348 -2.64 -32.08 -7.14
N TYR A 349 -1.76 -31.39 -7.87
CA TYR A 349 -2.13 -30.37 -8.83
C TYR A 349 -1.74 -30.81 -10.25
N THR A 350 -2.63 -30.63 -11.19
CA THR A 350 -2.37 -30.77 -12.63
C THR A 350 -2.90 -29.50 -13.30
N ASP A 351 -2.04 -28.78 -13.99
CA ASP A 351 -2.40 -27.52 -14.65
C ASP A 351 -3.07 -26.50 -13.67
N GLY A 352 -2.62 -26.48 -12.44
CA GLY A 352 -3.17 -25.62 -11.38
C GLY A 352 -4.50 -26.08 -10.78
N ILE A 353 -5.04 -27.22 -11.20
CA ILE A 353 -6.28 -27.79 -10.68
C ILE A 353 -5.96 -28.83 -9.60
N PRO A 354 -6.46 -28.66 -8.36
CA PRO A 354 -6.31 -29.66 -7.30
C PRO A 354 -7.20 -30.87 -7.55
N TYR A 355 -6.69 -32.06 -7.24
CA TYR A 355 -7.42 -33.31 -7.30
C TYR A 355 -6.98 -34.31 -6.24
N ILE A 356 -7.85 -35.25 -5.93
CA ILE A 356 -7.62 -36.38 -5.04
C ILE A 356 -7.91 -37.70 -5.74
N TYR A 357 -7.36 -38.80 -5.26
CA TYR A 357 -7.70 -40.15 -5.73
C TYR A 357 -8.76 -40.76 -4.82
N ALA A 358 -10.03 -40.77 -5.29
CA ALA A 358 -11.16 -41.31 -4.55
C ALA A 358 -11.54 -42.71 -5.05
N LYS A 359 -11.95 -43.60 -4.15
CA LYS A 359 -12.35 -44.94 -4.50
C LYS A 359 -13.72 -44.94 -5.18
N SER A 360 -13.79 -45.47 -6.40
CA SER A 360 -15.03 -45.65 -7.17
C SER A 360 -15.81 -46.89 -6.70
N THR A 361 -17.05 -47.01 -7.18
CA THR A 361 -17.93 -48.16 -6.89
C THR A 361 -17.39 -49.50 -7.41
N ASP A 362 -16.60 -49.47 -8.48
CA ASP A 362 -15.90 -50.63 -9.04
C ASP A 362 -14.70 -51.09 -8.21
N GLY A 363 -14.33 -50.34 -7.16
CA GLY A 363 -13.22 -50.61 -6.29
C GLY A 363 -11.88 -49.99 -6.70
N THR A 364 -11.81 -49.36 -7.89
CA THR A 364 -10.64 -48.63 -8.40
C THR A 364 -10.53 -47.25 -7.78
N TYR A 365 -9.34 -46.63 -7.83
CA TYR A 365 -9.16 -45.24 -7.42
C TYR A 365 -9.12 -44.35 -8.66
N GLN A 366 -9.99 -43.39 -8.68
CA GLN A 366 -10.13 -42.42 -9.79
C GLN A 366 -9.70 -41.02 -9.38
N LYS A 367 -9.11 -40.33 -10.31
CA LYS A 367 -8.72 -38.92 -10.14
C LYS A 367 -9.97 -38.04 -10.14
N VAL A 368 -10.21 -37.33 -9.05
CA VAL A 368 -11.36 -36.46 -8.84
C VAL A 368 -10.87 -35.04 -8.63
N ALA A 369 -11.23 -34.13 -9.53
CA ALA A 369 -10.95 -32.71 -9.35
C ALA A 369 -11.79 -32.15 -8.21
N VAL A 370 -11.16 -31.33 -7.36
CA VAL A 370 -11.79 -30.77 -6.16
C VAL A 370 -11.67 -29.25 -6.09
N TYR A 371 -12.58 -28.62 -5.36
CA TYR A 371 -12.40 -27.29 -4.82
C TYR A 371 -11.86 -27.43 -3.39
N ILE A 372 -10.94 -26.54 -3.02
CA ILE A 372 -10.45 -26.41 -1.65
C ILE A 372 -11.13 -25.20 -1.03
N ALA A 373 -11.85 -25.39 0.07
CA ALA A 373 -12.57 -24.34 0.79
C ALA A 373 -11.75 -23.72 1.94
N GLY A 374 -10.78 -24.47 2.45
CA GLY A 374 -9.91 -24.00 3.53
C GLY A 374 -8.82 -25.03 3.84
N SER A 375 -7.74 -24.60 4.48
CA SER A 375 -6.65 -25.43 4.95
C SER A 375 -6.05 -24.87 6.23
N ASP A 376 -5.51 -25.75 7.08
CA ASP A 376 -4.68 -25.41 8.24
C ASP A 376 -3.19 -25.75 8.05
N GLY A 377 -2.82 -26.15 6.80
CA GLY A 377 -1.49 -26.58 6.41
C GLY A 377 -1.25 -28.09 6.56
N GLU A 378 -1.98 -28.77 7.42
CA GLU A 378 -1.94 -30.25 7.56
C GLU A 378 -3.10 -30.90 6.82
N ASN A 379 -4.28 -30.28 6.87
CA ASN A 379 -5.51 -30.76 6.30
C ASN A 379 -6.17 -29.70 5.43
N ALA A 380 -6.96 -30.13 4.46
CA ALA A 380 -7.76 -29.26 3.61
C ALA A 380 -9.21 -29.73 3.54
N ILE A 381 -10.14 -28.79 3.55
CA ILE A 381 -11.56 -29.03 3.30
C ILE A 381 -11.79 -29.06 1.80
N VAL A 382 -12.35 -30.17 1.30
CA VAL A 382 -12.55 -30.39 -0.13
C VAL A 382 -14.00 -30.66 -0.50
N SER A 383 -14.37 -30.25 -1.71
CA SER A 383 -15.64 -30.61 -2.36
C SER A 383 -15.39 -30.98 -3.82
N ALA A 384 -16.22 -31.83 -4.41
CA ALA A 384 -16.06 -32.19 -5.81
C ALA A 384 -16.29 -30.99 -6.71
N ARG A 385 -15.45 -30.83 -7.75
CA ARG A 385 -15.61 -29.79 -8.76
C ARG A 385 -16.65 -30.17 -9.80
N ASP A 386 -16.79 -31.45 -10.11
CA ASP A 386 -17.81 -31.99 -11.00
C ASP A 386 -19.07 -32.33 -10.19
N SER A 387 -20.22 -31.77 -10.59
CA SER A 387 -21.52 -31.99 -9.96
C SER A 387 -22.02 -33.44 -10.06
N HIS A 388 -21.46 -34.24 -10.99
CA HIS A 388 -21.80 -35.66 -11.15
C HIS A 388 -21.03 -36.57 -10.17
N ILE A 389 -20.02 -36.06 -9.51
CA ILE A 389 -19.21 -36.81 -8.53
C ILE A 389 -19.58 -36.35 -7.13
N THR A 390 -20.08 -37.26 -6.31
CA THR A 390 -20.43 -36.97 -4.92
C THR A 390 -19.33 -37.50 -3.99
N LEU A 391 -18.66 -36.59 -3.29
CA LEU A 391 -17.82 -36.91 -2.14
C LEU A 391 -18.70 -37.01 -0.91
N PHE A 392 -18.46 -37.99 -0.05
CA PHE A 392 -19.22 -38.20 1.18
C PHE A 392 -18.33 -38.71 2.33
N ALA A 393 -18.77 -38.53 3.56
CA ALA A 393 -18.05 -39.03 4.74
C ALA A 393 -17.96 -40.57 4.69
N GLY A 394 -16.76 -41.08 4.91
CA GLY A 394 -16.46 -42.51 4.80
C GLY A 394 -15.92 -42.96 3.44
N LEU A 395 -15.98 -42.14 2.39
CA LEU A 395 -15.37 -42.46 1.11
C LEU A 395 -13.84 -42.59 1.30
N LYS A 396 -13.29 -43.67 0.74
CA LYS A 396 -11.85 -43.94 0.82
C LYS A 396 -11.10 -43.12 -0.23
N VAL A 397 -10.07 -42.41 0.22
CA VAL A 397 -9.11 -41.71 -0.62
C VAL A 397 -7.72 -42.27 -0.39
N ARG A 398 -6.88 -42.28 -1.42
CA ARG A 398 -5.48 -42.70 -1.30
C ARG A 398 -4.54 -41.56 -1.60
N MET A 399 -3.37 -41.63 -0.98
CA MET A 399 -2.24 -40.76 -1.31
C MET A 399 -1.81 -41.00 -2.76
N PRO A 400 -1.43 -39.96 -3.51
CA PRO A 400 -0.85 -40.13 -4.83
C PRO A 400 0.33 -41.08 -4.81
N ILE A 401 0.45 -41.91 -5.80
CA ILE A 401 1.65 -42.75 -6.02
C ILE A 401 2.52 -41.90 -6.96
N GLU A 402 3.76 -41.63 -6.57
CA GLU A 402 4.75 -41.09 -7.51
C GLU A 402 4.84 -42.08 -8.66
N GLU A 403 4.40 -41.70 -9.86
CA GLU A 403 4.71 -42.46 -11.07
C GLU A 403 6.23 -42.35 -11.21
N GLU A 404 6.92 -43.47 -11.00
CA GLU A 404 8.32 -43.63 -11.40
C GLU A 404 8.36 -43.22 -12.89
N ASP A 405 9.17 -42.24 -13.24
CA ASP A 405 9.42 -41.79 -14.60
C ASP A 405 9.85 -43.01 -15.49
N GLU A 406 8.88 -43.64 -16.11
CA GLU A 406 9.14 -44.67 -17.13
C GLU A 406 9.69 -44.09 -18.46
N ASN A 407 10.15 -42.83 -18.46
CA ASN A 407 10.73 -42.19 -19.63
C ASN A 407 12.20 -41.80 -19.42
N LYS A 408 13.02 -42.77 -18.98
CA LYS A 408 14.48 -42.77 -19.22
C LYS A 408 14.85 -44.04 -19.96
N SER A 409 14.60 -44.04 -21.26
CA SER A 409 15.25 -44.92 -22.24
C SER A 409 15.68 -44.11 -23.41
#